data_263bb58617660bf1a26ccfdd3b4c255a
#
_entry.id   263bb58617660bf1a26ccfdd3b4c255a
#
_cell.length_a   1.000
_cell.length_b   1.000
_cell.length_c   1.000
_cell.angle_alpha   90.00
_cell.angle_beta   90.00
_cell.angle_gamma   90.00
#
_symmetry.space_group_name_H-M   'P 1'
#
loop_
_entity.id
_entity.type
_entity.pdbx_description
1 polymer ?
#
loop_
_entity_poly.entity_id
_entity_poly.type
_entity_poly.pdbx_seq_one_letter_code
_entity_poly.pdbx_strand_id
1 'polypeptide(L)'
;DFGYLLKLLTCKELPQTETEFFDILSQYFPQVYDMKLMMKRLGNIHGGLNKLADLLQVERIGPQHQAGSDSLLTAFTFFKLCSSSLCSEGIERFKGILYGLGREGSDSTEHE
;
A
#
# COMPACT_ATOMS: atom_id res chain seq x y z
N ASP A 1 8.02 3.43 4.89
CA ASP A 1 7.31 4.67 5.25
C ASP A 1 6.50 4.55 6.52
N PHE A 2 5.77 3.45 6.71
CA PHE A 2 5.04 3.23 7.96
C PHE A 2 5.96 3.12 9.16
N GLY A 3 7.17 2.60 8.99
CA GLY A 3 8.16 2.55 10.06
C GLY A 3 8.49 3.94 10.59
N TYR A 4 8.81 4.85 9.71
CA TYR A 4 9.10 6.24 10.10
C TYR A 4 7.89 6.92 10.73
N LEU A 5 6.70 6.68 10.18
CA LEU A 5 5.48 7.26 10.72
C LEU A 5 5.20 6.77 12.14
N LEU A 6 5.34 5.46 12.39
CA LEU A 6 5.18 4.91 13.73
C LEU A 6 6.21 5.47 14.71
N LYS A 7 7.47 5.58 14.28
CA LYS A 7 8.51 6.15 15.12
C LYS A 7 8.19 7.59 15.51
N LEU A 8 7.67 8.36 14.57
CA LEU A 8 7.26 9.74 14.82
C LEU A 8 6.09 9.81 15.81
N LEU A 9 5.07 8.98 15.61
CA LEU A 9 3.87 9.00 16.43
C LEU A 9 4.11 8.47 17.85
N THR A 10 4.91 7.43 18.00
CA THR A 10 5.17 6.81 19.30
C THR A 10 6.31 7.48 20.06
N CYS A 11 7.18 8.24 19.38
CA CYS A 11 8.41 8.81 19.92
C CYS A 11 9.33 7.74 20.53
N LYS A 12 9.26 6.53 20.01
CA LYS A 12 10.06 5.38 20.47
C LYS A 12 10.76 4.72 19.29
N GLU A 13 11.77 3.92 19.59
CA GLU A 13 12.40 3.11 18.56
C GLU A 13 11.44 2.06 18.06
N LEU A 14 11.64 1.64 16.79
CA LEU A 14 10.83 0.59 16.21
C LEU A 14 11.09 -0.75 16.90
N PRO A 15 10.05 -1.61 16.98
CA PRO A 15 10.24 -2.97 17.48
C PRO A 15 11.28 -3.75 16.68
N GLN A 16 11.92 -4.71 17.32
CA GLN A 16 12.97 -5.49 16.67
C GLN A 16 12.41 -6.63 15.81
N THR A 17 11.17 -7.02 16.03
CA THR A 17 10.53 -8.09 15.26
C THR A 17 9.42 -7.55 14.38
N GLU A 18 9.19 -8.22 13.24
CA GLU A 18 8.08 -7.86 12.36
C GLU A 18 6.72 -8.05 13.05
N THR A 19 6.58 -9.09 13.85
CA THR A 19 5.33 -9.36 14.58
C THR A 19 4.95 -8.21 15.49
N GLU A 20 5.90 -7.72 16.28
CA GLU A 20 5.66 -6.57 17.17
C GLU A 20 5.38 -5.30 16.36
N PHE A 21 6.08 -5.11 15.25
CA PHE A 21 5.84 -3.98 14.36
C PHE A 21 4.40 -3.98 13.85
N PHE A 22 3.92 -5.11 13.34
CA PHE A 22 2.56 -5.21 12.82
C PHE A 22 1.51 -5.06 13.91
N ASP A 23 1.79 -5.54 15.13
CA ASP A 23 0.89 -5.36 16.27
C ASP A 23 0.70 -3.87 16.58
N ILE A 24 1.79 -3.11 16.63
CA ILE A 24 1.72 -1.67 16.87
C ILE A 24 1.06 -0.97 15.69
N LEU A 25 1.44 -1.31 14.47
CA LEU A 25 0.86 -0.71 13.28
C LEU A 25 -0.66 -0.86 13.26
N SER A 26 -1.17 -2.04 13.61
CA SER A 26 -2.61 -2.31 13.60
C SER A 26 -3.37 -1.54 14.68
N GLN A 27 -2.69 -1.16 15.77
CA GLN A 27 -3.31 -0.32 16.81
C GLN A 27 -3.50 1.13 16.34
N TYR A 28 -2.50 1.68 15.62
CA TYR A 28 -2.59 3.04 15.09
C TYR A 28 -3.34 3.12 13.79
N PHE A 29 -3.20 2.12 12.93
CA PHE A 29 -3.81 2.07 11.60
C PHE A 29 -4.46 0.71 11.39
N PRO A 30 -5.69 0.51 11.86
CA PRO A 30 -6.37 -0.79 11.74
C PRO A 30 -6.71 -1.18 10.31
N GLN A 31 -6.73 -0.22 9.39
CA GLN A 31 -6.99 -0.48 7.97
C GLN A 31 -5.88 0.16 7.14
N VAL A 32 -4.92 -0.67 6.72
CA VAL A 32 -3.81 -0.23 5.87
C VAL A 32 -3.87 -1.00 4.56
N TYR A 33 -3.71 -0.27 3.46
CA TYR A 33 -3.64 -0.84 2.12
C TYR A 33 -2.39 -0.33 1.42
N ASP A 34 -1.58 -1.24 0.92
CA ASP A 34 -0.33 -0.92 0.22
C ASP A 34 -0.56 -1.03 -1.28
N MET A 35 -0.47 0.10 -1.98
CA MET A 35 -0.73 0.15 -3.42
C MET A 35 0.22 -0.74 -4.21
N LYS A 36 1.49 -0.81 -3.81
CA LYS A 36 2.46 -1.64 -4.52
C LYS A 36 2.11 -3.12 -4.41
N LEU A 37 1.66 -3.55 -3.24
CA LEU A 37 1.18 -4.91 -3.05
C LEU A 37 -0.05 -5.19 -3.92
N MET A 38 -1.00 -4.27 -3.91
CA MET A 38 -2.23 -4.42 -4.70
C MET A 38 -1.94 -4.48 -6.19
N MET A 39 -1.03 -3.65 -6.68
CA MET A 39 -0.61 -3.68 -8.09
C MET A 39 -0.06 -5.04 -8.48
N LYS A 40 0.80 -5.60 -7.64
CA LYS A 40 1.40 -6.89 -7.89
C LYS A 40 0.37 -8.00 -7.95
N ARG A 41 -0.60 -7.99 -7.05
CA ARG A 41 -1.57 -9.09 -6.92
C ARG A 41 -2.80 -8.97 -7.82
N LEU A 42 -3.19 -7.76 -8.16
CA LEU A 42 -4.40 -7.55 -8.97
C LEU A 42 -4.20 -7.71 -10.47
N GLY A 43 -3.02 -7.80 -10.95
CA GLY A 43 -2.79 -7.95 -12.39
C GLY A 43 -1.31 -7.96 -12.72
N ASN A 44 -0.47 -8.18 -11.71
CA ASN A 44 0.98 -8.17 -11.87
C ASN A 44 1.45 -6.91 -12.61
N ILE A 45 0.93 -5.77 -12.19
CA ILE A 45 1.21 -4.48 -12.84
C ILE A 45 2.60 -4.03 -12.45
N HIS A 46 3.47 -3.90 -13.44
CA HIS A 46 4.84 -3.43 -13.26
C HIS A 46 4.93 -1.93 -13.54
N GLY A 47 5.94 -1.31 -12.98
CA GLY A 47 6.13 0.12 -13.07
C GLY A 47 5.74 0.78 -11.75
N GLY A 48 5.65 1.96 -11.56
CA GLY A 48 5.31 2.61 -10.31
C GLY A 48 3.88 3.11 -10.28
N LEU A 49 3.63 3.97 -9.33
CA LEU A 49 2.34 4.62 -9.17
C LEU A 49 1.89 5.34 -10.45
N ASN A 50 2.82 5.98 -11.18
CA ASN A 50 2.51 6.66 -12.42
C ASN A 50 1.94 5.71 -13.47
N LYS A 51 2.47 4.49 -13.55
CA LYS A 51 1.99 3.49 -14.50
C LYS A 51 0.55 3.07 -14.17
N LEU A 52 0.27 2.84 -12.90
CA LEU A 52 -1.08 2.49 -12.47
C LEU A 52 -2.04 3.64 -12.71
N ALA A 53 -1.63 4.87 -12.41
CA ALA A 53 -2.45 6.05 -12.65
C ALA A 53 -2.80 6.19 -14.15
N ASP A 54 -1.83 5.97 -15.02
CA ASP A 54 -2.06 5.99 -16.47
C ASP A 54 -3.08 4.92 -16.90
N LEU A 55 -2.94 3.71 -16.38
CA LEU A 55 -3.87 2.61 -16.69
C LEU A 55 -5.30 2.94 -16.23
N LEU A 56 -5.44 3.61 -15.11
CA LEU A 56 -6.74 3.98 -14.54
C LEU A 56 -7.22 5.35 -14.99
N GLN A 57 -6.46 6.03 -15.86
CA GLN A 57 -6.79 7.35 -16.38
C GLN A 57 -6.93 8.40 -15.28
N VAL A 58 -6.02 8.36 -14.31
CA VAL A 58 -5.93 9.35 -13.24
C VAL A 58 -4.82 10.35 -13.56
N GLU A 59 -5.15 11.62 -13.59
CA GLU A 59 -4.17 12.67 -13.85
C GLU A 59 -3.49 13.13 -12.57
N ARG A 60 -2.18 13.35 -12.66
CA ARG A 60 -1.41 13.92 -11.56
C ARG A 60 -1.66 15.40 -11.43
N ILE A 61 -1.83 15.86 -10.21
CA ILE A 61 -1.88 17.28 -9.89
C ILE A 61 -0.57 17.65 -9.20
N GLY A 62 0.21 18.52 -9.85
CA GLY A 62 1.51 18.94 -9.34
C GLY A 62 2.67 18.10 -9.84
N PRO A 63 3.91 18.51 -9.53
CA PRO A 63 5.11 17.83 -10.04
C PRO A 63 5.40 16.53 -9.29
N GLN A 64 6.10 15.61 -9.99
CA GLN A 64 6.54 14.34 -9.40
C GLN A 64 7.54 14.56 -8.28
N HIS A 65 7.62 13.57 -7.40
CA HIS A 65 8.57 13.53 -6.26
C HIS A 65 8.36 14.65 -5.24
N GLN A 66 7.16 15.22 -5.23
CA GLN A 66 6.74 16.10 -4.13
C GLN A 66 5.67 15.37 -3.31
N ALA A 67 5.82 15.42 -1.99
CA ALA A 67 4.99 14.64 -1.06
C ALA A 67 3.50 14.88 -1.27
N GLY A 68 3.09 16.12 -1.43
CA GLY A 68 1.67 16.44 -1.63
C GLY A 68 1.12 15.89 -2.94
N SER A 69 1.87 16.06 -4.03
CA SER A 69 1.49 15.55 -5.34
C SER A 69 1.42 14.02 -5.35
N ASP A 70 2.42 13.36 -4.78
CA ASP A 70 2.47 11.91 -4.74
C ASP A 70 1.37 11.33 -3.84
N SER A 71 1.10 11.96 -2.71
CA SER A 71 0.04 11.53 -1.80
C SER A 71 -1.34 11.67 -2.44
N LEU A 72 -1.58 12.77 -3.12
CA LEU A 72 -2.85 13.01 -3.80
C LEU A 72 -3.07 12.00 -4.93
N LEU A 73 -2.01 11.75 -5.72
CA LEU A 73 -2.07 10.76 -6.79
C LEU A 73 -2.34 9.37 -6.23
N THR A 74 -1.68 9.01 -5.12
CA THR A 74 -1.91 7.72 -4.46
C THR A 74 -3.37 7.59 -4.03
N ALA A 75 -3.94 8.61 -3.40
CA ALA A 75 -5.32 8.57 -2.94
C ALA A 75 -6.31 8.42 -4.11
N PHE A 76 -6.17 9.24 -5.15
CA PHE A 76 -7.04 9.17 -6.32
C PHE A 76 -6.92 7.84 -7.04
N THR A 77 -5.70 7.33 -7.18
CA THR A 77 -5.45 6.06 -7.83
C THR A 77 -6.05 4.91 -7.03
N PHE A 78 -5.94 4.95 -5.70
CA PHE A 78 -6.54 3.97 -4.83
C PHE A 78 -8.06 3.92 -4.99
N PHE A 79 -8.73 5.08 -4.92
CA PHE A 79 -10.18 5.12 -5.08
C PHE A 79 -10.62 4.65 -6.45
N LYS A 80 -9.89 5.02 -7.50
CA LYS A 80 -10.19 4.58 -8.86
C LYS A 80 -10.01 3.07 -8.99
N LEU A 81 -8.95 2.53 -8.39
CA LEU A 81 -8.70 1.09 -8.38
C LEU A 81 -9.83 0.33 -7.70
N CYS A 82 -10.29 0.82 -6.55
CA CYS A 82 -11.39 0.20 -5.80
C CYS A 82 -12.70 0.15 -6.61
N SER A 83 -12.94 1.11 -7.46
CA SER A 83 -14.13 1.15 -8.31
C SER A 83 -13.96 0.48 -9.67
N SER A 84 -12.74 -0.01 -9.97
CA SER A 84 -12.46 -0.65 -11.25
C SER A 84 -12.81 -2.13 -11.24
N SER A 85 -12.85 -2.74 -12.44
CA SER A 85 -13.08 -4.18 -12.57
C SER A 85 -11.94 -5.02 -11.99
N LEU A 86 -10.75 -4.44 -11.80
CA LEU A 86 -9.63 -5.15 -11.19
C LEU A 86 -9.90 -5.52 -9.73
N CYS A 87 -10.73 -4.76 -9.04
CA CYS A 87 -11.11 -5.00 -7.65
C CYS A 87 -12.53 -5.54 -7.51
N SER A 88 -13.01 -6.31 -8.48
CA SER A 88 -14.37 -6.84 -8.48
C SER A 88 -14.68 -7.71 -7.25
N GLU A 89 -13.68 -8.36 -6.68
CA GLU A 89 -13.82 -9.19 -5.49
C GLU A 89 -13.62 -8.40 -4.17
N GLY A 90 -13.44 -7.08 -4.25
CA GLY A 90 -13.18 -6.25 -3.09
C GLY A 90 -11.71 -6.17 -2.73
N ILE A 91 -11.40 -5.45 -1.67
CA ILE A 91 -10.03 -5.16 -1.26
C ILE A 91 -9.67 -5.72 0.12
N GLU A 92 -10.61 -6.34 0.82
CA GLU A 92 -10.39 -6.83 2.20
C GLU A 92 -9.18 -7.76 2.32
N ARG A 93 -8.94 -8.58 1.30
CA ARG A 93 -7.83 -9.53 1.30
C ARG A 93 -6.45 -8.87 1.33
N PHE A 94 -6.37 -7.57 1.02
CA PHE A 94 -5.10 -6.83 1.03
C PHE A 94 -4.86 -6.07 2.34
N LYS A 95 -5.86 -6.02 3.20
CA LYS A 95 -5.79 -5.21 4.42
C LYS A 95 -4.67 -5.68 5.34
N GLY A 96 -3.82 -4.74 5.76
CA GLY A 96 -2.75 -4.99 6.71
C GLY A 96 -1.52 -5.69 6.15
N ILE A 97 -1.44 -5.88 4.85
CA ILE A 97 -0.30 -6.54 4.21
C ILE A 97 0.57 -5.48 3.53
N LEU A 98 1.87 -5.51 3.81
CA LEU A 98 2.83 -4.58 3.22
C LEU A 98 3.78 -5.31 2.29
N TYR A 99 4.09 -4.69 1.15
CA TYR A 99 4.98 -5.25 0.14
C TYR A 99 6.37 -5.51 0.74
N GLY A 100 6.87 -6.71 0.52
CA GLY A 100 8.22 -7.08 0.94
C GLY A 100 8.39 -7.44 2.40
N LEU A 101 7.32 -7.45 3.20
CA LEU A 101 7.39 -7.82 4.61
C LEU A 101 6.73 -9.18 4.86
N GLY A 102 6.90 -9.69 6.08
CA GLY A 102 6.60 -11.07 6.44
C GLY A 102 5.22 -11.60 6.03
N ARG A 103 4.18 -10.78 6.14
CA ARG A 103 2.82 -11.19 5.74
C ARG A 103 2.69 -11.42 4.25
N GLU A 104 3.41 -10.63 3.46
CA GLU A 104 3.43 -10.83 2.02
C GLU A 104 4.14 -12.14 1.66
N GLY A 105 5.23 -12.44 2.35
CA GLY A 105 6.00 -13.65 2.12
C GLY A 105 5.19 -14.93 2.33
N SER A 106 4.35 -14.97 3.37
CA SER A 106 3.52 -16.14 3.63
C SER A 106 2.38 -16.30 2.61
N ASP A 107 1.95 -15.19 2.03
CA ASP A 107 0.87 -15.20 1.06
C ASP A 107 1.36 -15.57 -0.35
N SER A 108 2.60 -15.24 -0.68
CA SER A 108 3.16 -15.54 -1.98
C SER A 108 3.43 -17.02 -2.20
N THR A 109 3.53 -17.82 -1.14
CA THR A 109 3.69 -19.27 -1.27
C THR A 109 2.40 -19.98 -1.69
N GLU A 110 1.25 -19.34 -1.53
CA GLU A 110 -0.02 -19.93 -1.93
C GLU A 110 -0.28 -19.83 -3.43
N HIS A 111 0.49 -19.00 -4.15
CA HIS A 111 0.29 -18.75 -5.56
C HIS A 111 1.30 -19.45 -6.46
N GLU A 112 2.18 -20.23 -5.88
CA GLU A 112 3.10 -21.06 -6.63
C GLU A 112 2.57 -22.49 -6.77
#